data_4b17851e681c0c9f0aa11be176ac9e7a
#
_entry.id   4b17851e681c0c9f0aa11be176ac9e7a
#
_cell.length_a   1.000
_cell.length_b   1.000
_cell.length_c   1.000
_cell.angle_alpha   90.00
_cell.angle_beta   90.00
_cell.angle_gamma   90.00
#
_symmetry.space_group_name_H-M   'P 1'
#
loop_
_entity.id
_entity.type
_entity.pdbx_description
1 polymer ?
#
loop_
_entity_poly.entity_id
_entity_poly.type
_entity_poly.pdbx_seq_one_letter_code
_entity_poly.pdbx_strand_id
1 'polypeptide(L)'
;MEIDYAIVYFGLTRTTKKVYQSHINHVFNILKNNNKKYLTFFNTWALKDGIQNVWNNTILQKIDYEEYKFLNPDFYEINSQEEFLNEIDMTQFFNKENWDAKGDSDDGGDWWPIMVSNHVCGIESQKRGIQMVKNYINSSGNIVKYVIFIRPDIEIYDDLPINTFILDNETINLPNNEHHEGLNNRFAVTSWNNACIYANRAEDYIEFKKIRCRITAERLIKYIVDKYSMKVNEIKFNFDIIRP
;
A
#
# COMPACT_ATOMS: atom_id res chain seq x y z
N MET A 1 -17.88 20.26 -2.19
CA MET A 1 -17.12 20.41 -0.92
C MET A 1 -15.67 19.99 -1.19
N GLU A 2 -14.74 20.50 -0.39
CA GLU A 2 -13.32 20.16 -0.53
C GLU A 2 -12.90 19.26 0.63
N ILE A 3 -12.22 18.17 0.32
CA ILE A 3 -11.64 17.16 1.23
C ILE A 3 -10.14 17.33 1.18
N ASP A 4 -9.49 17.56 2.33
CA ASP A 4 -8.04 17.73 2.37
C ASP A 4 -7.32 16.41 2.09
N TYR A 5 -7.78 15.30 2.71
CA TYR A 5 -7.14 14.00 2.57
C TYR A 5 -8.13 12.87 2.32
N ALA A 6 -7.85 12.03 1.33
CA ALA A 6 -8.38 10.67 1.25
C ALA A 6 -7.36 9.72 1.90
N ILE A 7 -7.75 9.01 2.96
CA ILE A 7 -6.92 8.00 3.59
C ILE A 7 -7.27 6.66 2.96
N VAL A 8 -6.33 6.08 2.22
CA VAL A 8 -6.50 4.81 1.51
C VAL A 8 -5.76 3.71 2.25
N TYR A 9 -6.51 2.88 2.96
CA TYR A 9 -6.01 1.64 3.53
C TYR A 9 -5.99 0.54 2.47
N PHE A 10 -4.89 -0.21 2.42
CA PHE A 10 -4.70 -1.25 1.41
C PHE A 10 -4.01 -2.49 1.96
N GLY A 11 -4.31 -3.63 1.36
CA GLY A 11 -3.73 -4.92 1.71
C GLY A 11 -4.56 -5.68 2.75
N LEU A 12 -3.90 -6.56 3.50
CA LEU A 12 -4.56 -7.46 4.44
C LEU A 12 -4.76 -6.82 5.82
N THR A 13 -5.92 -7.06 6.41
CA THR A 13 -6.28 -6.60 7.76
C THR A 13 -5.49 -7.27 8.89
N ARG A 14 -5.00 -8.43 8.69
CA ARG A 14 -4.35 -9.48 9.54
C ARG A 14 -4.01 -9.16 11.01
N THR A 15 -3.81 -7.91 11.39
CA THR A 15 -3.50 -7.46 12.78
C THR A 15 -4.08 -6.09 13.06
N THR A 16 -4.99 -5.60 12.24
CA THR A 16 -5.63 -4.29 12.41
C THR A 16 -6.26 -4.15 13.79
N LYS A 17 -6.87 -5.21 14.30
CA LYS A 17 -7.43 -5.26 15.66
C LYS A 17 -6.42 -4.96 16.76
N LYS A 18 -5.14 -5.30 16.55
CA LYS A 18 -4.08 -5.02 17.54
C LYS A 18 -3.59 -3.58 17.48
N VAL A 19 -3.59 -2.97 16.29
CA VAL A 19 -2.90 -1.69 16.03
C VAL A 19 -3.84 -0.50 15.77
N TYR A 20 -5.14 -0.73 15.55
CA TYR A 20 -6.08 0.33 15.14
C TYR A 20 -6.06 1.56 16.04
N GLN A 21 -5.80 1.39 17.35
CA GLN A 21 -5.78 2.50 18.27
C GLN A 21 -4.62 3.48 17.97
N SER A 22 -3.49 2.98 17.47
CA SER A 22 -2.37 3.83 17.05
C SER A 22 -2.75 4.69 15.83
N HIS A 23 -3.50 4.13 14.88
CA HIS A 23 -4.03 4.90 13.74
C HIS A 23 -5.00 6.00 14.18
N ILE A 24 -5.89 5.69 15.12
CA ILE A 24 -6.80 6.71 15.67
C ILE A 24 -6.02 7.83 16.37
N ASN A 25 -5.07 7.47 17.21
CA ASN A 25 -4.32 8.43 18.02
C ASN A 25 -3.40 9.30 17.16
N HIS A 26 -2.63 8.68 16.29
CA HIS A 26 -1.51 9.32 15.58
C HIS A 26 -1.86 9.81 14.16
N VAL A 27 -3.00 9.37 13.58
CA VAL A 27 -3.43 9.84 12.27
C VAL A 27 -4.75 10.61 12.37
N PHE A 28 -5.84 9.97 12.80
CA PHE A 28 -7.16 10.58 12.75
C PHE A 28 -7.29 11.77 13.71
N ASN A 29 -6.81 11.63 14.95
CA ASN A 29 -6.86 12.71 15.93
C ASN A 29 -5.96 13.89 15.52
N ILE A 30 -4.79 13.62 14.91
CA ILE A 30 -3.91 14.68 14.40
C ILE A 30 -4.58 15.47 13.30
N LEU A 31 -5.21 14.79 12.33
CA LEU A 31 -5.95 15.47 11.27
C LEU A 31 -7.11 16.30 11.83
N LYS A 32 -7.92 15.73 12.74
CA LYS A 32 -9.02 16.43 13.40
C LYS A 32 -8.56 17.67 14.19
N ASN A 33 -7.51 17.52 14.98
CA ASN A 33 -6.98 18.62 15.81
C ASN A 33 -6.40 19.77 14.97
N ASN A 34 -6.01 19.48 13.72
CA ASN A 34 -5.55 20.47 12.75
C ASN A 34 -6.64 20.93 11.79
N ASN A 35 -7.92 20.67 12.11
CA ASN A 35 -9.09 21.05 11.29
C ASN A 35 -9.03 20.56 9.83
N LYS A 36 -8.38 19.40 9.58
CA LYS A 36 -8.30 18.79 8.26
C LYS A 36 -9.52 17.90 8.01
N LYS A 37 -10.18 18.11 6.87
CA LYS A 37 -11.28 17.26 6.42
C LYS A 37 -10.70 16.02 5.75
N TYR A 38 -11.10 14.85 6.18
CA TYR A 38 -10.66 13.61 5.55
C TYR A 38 -11.81 12.61 5.41
N LEU A 39 -11.64 11.67 4.50
CA LEU A 39 -12.44 10.47 4.33
C LEU A 39 -11.53 9.25 4.28
N THR A 40 -12.05 8.14 4.75
CA THR A 40 -11.34 6.86 4.84
C THR A 40 -11.88 5.86 3.84
N PHE A 41 -11.01 5.27 3.06
CA PHE A 41 -11.29 4.26 2.06
C PHE A 41 -10.49 3.01 2.39
N PHE A 42 -11.11 1.86 2.44
CA PHE A 42 -10.46 0.62 2.82
C PHE A 42 -10.69 -0.45 1.76
N ASN A 43 -9.63 -0.90 1.11
CA ASN A 43 -9.67 -2.06 0.24
C ASN A 43 -8.87 -3.21 0.87
N THR A 44 -9.50 -4.37 1.02
CA THR A 44 -8.87 -5.56 1.58
C THR A 44 -9.27 -6.83 0.85
N TRP A 45 -8.57 -7.92 1.16
CA TRP A 45 -8.76 -9.22 0.57
C TRP A 45 -9.41 -10.20 1.56
N ALA A 46 -10.45 -10.89 1.10
CA ALA A 46 -10.91 -12.13 1.72
C ALA A 46 -10.02 -13.27 1.22
N LEU A 47 -9.50 -14.06 2.16
CA LEU A 47 -8.69 -15.24 1.92
C LEU A 47 -9.44 -16.48 2.40
N LYS A 48 -9.65 -17.44 1.49
CA LYS A 48 -10.36 -18.68 1.82
C LYS A 48 -9.54 -19.57 2.75
N ASP A 49 -8.26 -19.72 2.46
CA ASP A 49 -7.38 -20.67 3.13
C ASP A 49 -6.38 -20.02 4.12
N GLY A 50 -6.49 -18.71 4.33
CA GLY A 50 -5.54 -17.97 5.17
C GLY A 50 -4.25 -17.59 4.46
N ILE A 51 -3.27 -17.08 5.21
CA ILE A 51 -1.96 -16.66 4.70
C ILE A 51 -0.85 -17.56 5.23
N GLN A 52 0.08 -17.94 4.35
CA GLN A 52 1.35 -18.53 4.75
C GLN A 52 2.37 -17.39 4.93
N ASN A 53 2.95 -17.34 6.13
CA ASN A 53 4.05 -16.39 6.36
C ASN A 53 5.36 -17.05 5.94
N VAL A 54 5.91 -16.61 4.80
CA VAL A 54 7.14 -17.17 4.21
C VAL A 54 8.40 -16.86 5.03
N TRP A 55 8.37 -15.85 5.90
CA TRP A 55 9.54 -15.44 6.67
C TRP A 55 9.79 -16.28 7.92
N ASN A 56 8.76 -16.87 8.50
CA ASN A 56 8.86 -17.63 9.73
C ASN A 56 8.31 -19.06 9.62
N ASN A 57 8.09 -19.57 8.40
CA ASN A 57 7.58 -20.92 8.10
C ASN A 57 6.30 -21.29 8.88
N THR A 58 5.52 -20.29 9.32
CA THR A 58 4.28 -20.59 10.03
C THR A 58 3.21 -21.08 9.06
N ILE A 59 2.51 -22.09 9.51
CA ILE A 59 1.35 -22.74 8.89
C ILE A 59 0.28 -21.69 8.59
N LEU A 60 -0.52 -21.92 7.55
CA LEU A 60 -1.70 -21.16 7.14
C LEU A 60 -2.45 -20.58 8.35
N GLN A 61 -2.39 -19.26 8.49
CA GLN A 61 -3.09 -18.55 9.55
C GLN A 61 -4.35 -17.91 8.96
N LYS A 62 -5.50 -18.24 9.54
CA LYS A 62 -6.76 -17.61 9.15
C LYS A 62 -6.72 -16.14 9.48
N ILE A 63 -7.03 -15.31 8.48
CA ILE A 63 -7.14 -13.87 8.64
C ILE A 63 -8.61 -13.50 8.78
N ASP A 64 -8.92 -12.71 9.78
CA ASP A 64 -10.22 -12.05 9.87
C ASP A 64 -10.19 -10.79 9.00
N TYR A 65 -10.72 -10.90 7.79
CA TYR A 65 -10.81 -9.78 6.85
C TYR A 65 -11.79 -8.68 7.33
N GLU A 66 -12.60 -8.93 8.34
CA GLU A 66 -13.51 -7.96 8.93
C GLU A 66 -12.86 -7.02 9.95
N GLU A 67 -11.57 -7.22 10.28
CA GLU A 67 -10.85 -6.32 11.18
C GLU A 67 -10.77 -4.86 10.70
N TYR A 68 -11.06 -4.58 9.42
CA TYR A 68 -11.20 -3.20 8.93
C TYR A 68 -12.24 -2.40 9.73
N LYS A 69 -13.24 -3.05 10.31
CA LYS A 69 -14.31 -2.43 11.12
C LYS A 69 -13.78 -1.68 12.33
N PHE A 70 -12.61 -2.06 12.88
CA PHE A 70 -11.97 -1.34 13.99
C PHE A 70 -11.55 0.09 13.61
N LEU A 71 -11.26 0.34 12.32
CA LEU A 71 -10.93 1.68 11.81
C LEU A 71 -12.17 2.46 11.35
N ASN A 72 -13.35 1.82 11.31
CA ASN A 72 -14.63 2.40 10.93
C ASN A 72 -14.54 3.28 9.66
N PRO A 73 -14.12 2.71 8.51
CA PRO A 73 -13.92 3.49 7.30
C PRO A 73 -15.25 4.00 6.71
N ASP A 74 -15.22 5.17 6.07
CA ASP A 74 -16.37 5.76 5.37
C ASP A 74 -16.79 4.90 4.16
N PHE A 75 -15.81 4.30 3.49
CA PHE A 75 -16.01 3.43 2.33
C PHE A 75 -15.10 2.20 2.45
N TYR A 76 -15.64 1.03 2.08
CA TYR A 76 -14.83 -0.19 2.07
C TYR A 76 -15.25 -1.14 0.95
N GLU A 77 -14.28 -1.92 0.49
CA GLU A 77 -14.48 -3.05 -0.41
C GLU A 77 -13.67 -4.25 0.07
N ILE A 78 -14.30 -5.42 0.03
CA ILE A 78 -13.67 -6.71 0.32
C ILE A 78 -13.72 -7.53 -0.96
N ASN A 79 -12.56 -7.91 -1.46
CA ASN A 79 -12.45 -8.64 -2.72
C ASN A 79 -11.89 -10.05 -2.46
N SER A 80 -12.26 -11.02 -3.28
CA SER A 80 -11.67 -12.36 -3.25
C SER A 80 -10.25 -12.32 -3.84
N GLN A 81 -9.24 -12.67 -3.03
CA GLN A 81 -7.87 -12.76 -3.52
C GLN A 81 -7.71 -13.92 -4.52
N GLU A 82 -8.38 -15.04 -4.28
CA GLU A 82 -8.36 -16.22 -5.13
C GLU A 82 -8.94 -15.88 -6.53
N GLU A 83 -10.09 -15.23 -6.59
CA GLU A 83 -10.70 -14.81 -7.87
C GLU A 83 -9.77 -13.90 -8.64
N PHE A 84 -9.22 -12.87 -7.99
CA PHE A 84 -8.27 -11.96 -8.62
C PHE A 84 -7.03 -12.68 -9.18
N LEU A 85 -6.41 -13.59 -8.41
CA LEU A 85 -5.24 -14.33 -8.87
C LEU A 85 -5.55 -15.33 -9.99
N ASN A 86 -6.80 -15.81 -10.09
CA ASN A 86 -7.25 -16.65 -11.20
C ASN A 86 -7.53 -15.85 -12.50
N GLU A 87 -7.83 -14.56 -12.38
CA GLU A 87 -8.10 -13.68 -13.54
C GLU A 87 -6.85 -13.11 -14.18
N ILE A 88 -5.71 -13.09 -13.46
CA ILE A 88 -4.47 -12.52 -13.98
C ILE A 88 -3.45 -13.58 -14.38
N ASP A 89 -2.68 -13.26 -15.43
CA ASP A 89 -1.53 -14.08 -15.81
C ASP A 89 -0.31 -13.73 -14.91
N MET A 90 -0.12 -14.52 -13.84
CA MET A 90 0.98 -14.34 -12.91
C MET A 90 2.37 -14.49 -13.55
N THR A 91 2.48 -15.16 -14.72
CA THR A 91 3.78 -15.33 -15.40
C THR A 91 4.38 -14.01 -15.89
N GLN A 92 3.57 -12.96 -16.00
CA GLN A 92 4.04 -11.61 -16.32
C GLN A 92 4.84 -10.96 -15.19
N PHE A 93 4.69 -11.42 -13.95
CA PHE A 93 5.26 -10.81 -12.75
C PHE A 93 6.52 -11.51 -12.25
N PHE A 94 6.89 -12.67 -12.79
CA PHE A 94 8.13 -13.39 -12.42
C PHE A 94 8.65 -14.24 -13.58
N ASN A 95 9.95 -14.62 -13.52
CA ASN A 95 10.54 -15.53 -14.49
C ASN A 95 10.09 -16.96 -14.24
N LYS A 96 9.53 -17.60 -15.25
CA LYS A 96 9.04 -18.97 -15.18
C LYS A 96 10.16 -19.98 -14.86
N GLU A 97 11.38 -19.70 -15.31
CA GLU A 97 12.56 -20.53 -15.07
C GLU A 97 13.03 -20.51 -13.60
N ASN A 98 12.69 -19.47 -12.88
CA ASN A 98 13.07 -19.27 -11.48
C ASN A 98 11.88 -19.40 -10.50
N TRP A 99 10.75 -19.92 -10.99
CA TRP A 99 9.51 -20.04 -10.22
C TRP A 99 9.69 -20.78 -8.89
N ASP A 100 10.50 -21.84 -8.89
CA ASP A 100 10.78 -22.67 -7.72
C ASP A 100 12.06 -22.26 -6.97
N ALA A 101 12.79 -21.29 -7.50
CA ALA A 101 14.04 -20.84 -6.88
C ALA A 101 13.75 -19.86 -5.75
N LYS A 102 14.40 -20.06 -4.62
CA LYS A 102 14.49 -19.01 -3.59
C LYS A 102 15.22 -17.82 -4.19
N GLY A 103 14.54 -16.72 -4.33
CA GLY A 103 15.10 -15.50 -4.88
C GLY A 103 16.07 -14.76 -3.97
N ASP A 104 17.08 -15.46 -3.45
CA ASP A 104 18.03 -14.93 -2.47
C ASP A 104 19.33 -14.40 -3.08
N SER A 105 19.52 -14.54 -4.39
CA SER A 105 20.75 -14.07 -5.01
C SER A 105 20.59 -12.63 -5.50
N ASP A 106 21.60 -11.81 -5.22
CA ASP A 106 21.76 -10.47 -5.80
C ASP A 106 21.90 -10.51 -7.33
N ASP A 107 22.09 -11.69 -7.91
CA ASP A 107 22.34 -11.99 -9.31
C ASP A 107 21.05 -12.10 -10.13
N GLY A 108 19.89 -11.70 -9.61
CA GLY A 108 18.69 -11.55 -10.39
C GLY A 108 17.68 -12.69 -10.28
N GLY A 109 17.75 -13.51 -9.23
CA GLY A 109 16.69 -14.46 -8.90
C GLY A 109 15.38 -13.75 -8.58
N ASP A 110 14.26 -14.35 -8.98
CA ASP A 110 12.94 -13.86 -8.61
C ASP A 110 12.64 -14.14 -7.13
N TRP A 111 11.78 -13.33 -6.55
CA TRP A 111 11.17 -13.66 -5.27
C TRP A 111 10.35 -14.95 -5.38
N TRP A 112 10.16 -15.62 -4.26
CA TRP A 112 9.26 -16.74 -4.22
C TRP A 112 7.89 -16.36 -4.79
N PRO A 113 7.24 -17.27 -5.52
CA PRO A 113 5.94 -16.98 -6.14
C PRO A 113 4.92 -16.38 -5.18
N ILE A 114 4.88 -16.86 -3.93
CA ILE A 114 3.98 -16.34 -2.91
C ILE A 114 4.29 -14.88 -2.51
N MET A 115 5.56 -14.48 -2.53
CA MET A 115 5.95 -13.09 -2.24
C MET A 115 5.57 -12.17 -3.40
N VAL A 116 5.76 -12.64 -4.64
CA VAL A 116 5.33 -11.92 -5.84
C VAL A 116 3.81 -11.77 -5.84
N SER A 117 3.06 -12.85 -5.57
CA SER A 117 1.60 -12.81 -5.46
C SER A 117 1.13 -11.84 -4.39
N ASN A 118 1.74 -11.86 -3.22
CA ASN A 118 1.42 -10.92 -2.14
C ASN A 118 1.70 -9.46 -2.54
N HIS A 119 2.78 -9.23 -3.28
CA HIS A 119 3.13 -7.89 -3.77
C HIS A 119 2.12 -7.40 -4.82
N VAL A 120 1.78 -8.25 -5.79
CA VAL A 120 0.79 -7.96 -6.84
C VAL A 120 -0.58 -7.67 -6.21
N CYS A 121 -1.03 -8.48 -5.24
CA CYS A 121 -2.26 -8.21 -4.50
C CYS A 121 -2.21 -6.89 -3.72
N GLY A 122 -1.06 -6.53 -3.15
CA GLY A 122 -0.85 -5.24 -2.48
C GLY A 122 -0.99 -4.06 -3.43
N ILE A 123 -0.42 -4.16 -4.63
CA ILE A 123 -0.53 -3.14 -5.68
C ILE A 123 -1.98 -3.01 -6.16
N GLU A 124 -2.64 -4.13 -6.42
CA GLU A 124 -4.04 -4.13 -6.85
C GLU A 124 -4.97 -3.54 -5.78
N SER A 125 -4.73 -3.85 -4.50
CA SER A 125 -5.50 -3.25 -3.41
C SER A 125 -5.36 -1.72 -3.36
N GLN A 126 -4.17 -1.17 -3.61
CA GLN A 126 -3.98 0.28 -3.72
C GLN A 126 -4.72 0.87 -4.93
N LYS A 127 -4.68 0.20 -6.09
CA LYS A 127 -5.40 0.59 -7.30
C LYS A 127 -6.91 0.64 -7.06
N ARG A 128 -7.47 -0.39 -6.42
CA ARG A 128 -8.90 -0.44 -6.05
C ARG A 128 -9.24 0.67 -5.05
N GLY A 129 -8.40 0.90 -4.06
CA GLY A 129 -8.56 2.00 -3.12
C GLY A 129 -8.65 3.38 -3.81
N ILE A 130 -7.77 3.66 -4.77
CA ILE A 130 -7.84 4.90 -5.58
C ILE A 130 -9.08 4.91 -6.47
N GLN A 131 -9.50 3.78 -7.01
CA GLN A 131 -10.75 3.72 -7.79
C GLN A 131 -11.98 4.06 -6.94
N MET A 132 -12.02 3.63 -5.67
CA MET A 132 -13.08 4.02 -4.73
C MET A 132 -13.09 5.54 -4.51
N VAL A 133 -11.92 6.16 -4.31
CA VAL A 133 -11.81 7.63 -4.19
C VAL A 133 -12.30 8.32 -5.47
N LYS A 134 -11.92 7.82 -6.64
CA LYS A 134 -12.36 8.34 -7.94
C LYS A 134 -13.87 8.25 -8.12
N ASN A 135 -14.47 7.12 -7.73
CA ASN A 135 -15.92 6.92 -7.76
C ASN A 135 -16.63 7.91 -6.83
N TYR A 136 -16.09 8.13 -5.63
CA TYR A 136 -16.60 9.14 -4.71
C TYR A 136 -16.54 10.55 -5.30
N ILE A 137 -15.41 10.96 -5.88
CA ILE A 137 -15.26 12.27 -6.53
C ILE A 137 -16.32 12.45 -7.63
N ASN A 138 -16.47 11.45 -8.49
CA ASN A 138 -17.40 11.48 -9.62
C ASN A 138 -18.87 11.55 -9.17
N SER A 139 -19.24 10.83 -8.12
CA SER A 139 -20.63 10.79 -7.63
C SER A 139 -21.01 11.97 -6.78
N SER A 140 -20.08 12.52 -6.00
CA SER A 140 -20.36 13.61 -5.05
C SER A 140 -20.08 15.01 -5.61
N GLY A 141 -19.28 15.13 -6.68
CA GLY A 141 -18.76 16.39 -7.18
C GLY A 141 -17.74 17.07 -6.23
N ASN A 142 -17.29 16.37 -5.21
CA ASN A 142 -16.29 16.87 -4.27
C ASN A 142 -14.87 16.80 -4.87
N ILE A 143 -13.96 17.60 -4.30
CA ILE A 143 -12.55 17.60 -4.67
C ILE A 143 -11.75 16.97 -3.53
N VAL A 144 -10.86 16.05 -3.86
CA VAL A 144 -9.85 15.51 -2.95
C VAL A 144 -8.50 16.10 -3.34
N LYS A 145 -7.81 16.73 -2.38
CA LYS A 145 -6.50 17.38 -2.65
C LYS A 145 -5.35 16.38 -2.59
N TYR A 146 -5.29 15.62 -1.50
CA TYR A 146 -4.17 14.75 -1.18
C TYR A 146 -4.65 13.35 -0.80
N VAL A 147 -3.78 12.38 -0.99
CA VAL A 147 -4.04 10.99 -0.61
C VAL A 147 -2.96 10.54 0.37
N ILE A 148 -3.39 9.87 1.44
CA ILE A 148 -2.54 9.14 2.37
C ILE A 148 -2.75 7.66 2.10
N PHE A 149 -1.72 6.96 1.62
CA PHE A 149 -1.70 5.50 1.55
C PHE A 149 -1.12 4.96 2.84
N ILE A 150 -1.78 4.01 3.45
CA ILE A 150 -1.36 3.44 4.72
C ILE A 150 -1.76 1.97 4.83
N ARG A 151 -0.84 1.12 5.29
CA ARG A 151 -1.15 -0.27 5.58
C ARG A 151 -1.91 -0.39 6.91
N PRO A 152 -2.92 -1.26 6.99
CA PRO A 152 -3.73 -1.41 8.21
C PRO A 152 -3.03 -2.23 9.31
N ASP A 153 -1.93 -2.93 9.00
CA ASP A 153 -1.18 -3.82 9.89
C ASP A 153 0.09 -3.19 10.47
N ILE A 154 0.19 -1.87 10.46
CA ILE A 154 1.30 -1.14 11.10
C ILE A 154 0.89 -0.55 12.45
N GLU A 155 1.77 -0.67 13.44
CA GLU A 155 1.66 0.07 14.70
C GLU A 155 2.44 1.37 14.58
N ILE A 156 1.75 2.50 14.79
CA ILE A 156 2.30 3.84 14.57
C ILE A 156 2.73 4.40 15.91
N TYR A 157 3.95 4.95 15.98
CA TYR A 157 4.55 5.49 17.19
C TYR A 157 4.65 7.01 17.18
N ASP A 158 4.75 7.63 16.01
CA ASP A 158 4.84 9.09 15.87
C ASP A 158 3.52 9.68 15.38
N ASP A 159 3.23 10.90 15.82
CA ASP A 159 2.12 11.67 15.24
C ASP A 159 2.38 11.98 13.76
N LEU A 160 1.31 11.98 12.97
CA LEU A 160 1.35 12.29 11.55
C LEU A 160 1.99 13.67 11.35
N PRO A 161 3.17 13.78 10.69
CA PRO A 161 3.96 15.00 10.64
C PRO A 161 3.45 15.98 9.57
N ILE A 162 2.17 16.38 9.68
CA ILE A 162 1.48 17.19 8.66
C ILE A 162 2.18 18.49 8.29
N ASN A 163 2.94 19.06 9.23
CA ASN A 163 3.66 20.32 9.01
C ASN A 163 4.96 20.13 8.20
N THR A 164 5.39 18.89 7.96
CA THR A 164 6.60 18.57 7.19
C THR A 164 6.27 18.12 5.77
N PHE A 165 5.00 17.93 5.46
CA PHE A 165 4.60 17.52 4.12
C PHE A 165 4.83 18.65 3.10
N ILE A 166 5.45 18.28 2.00
CA ILE A 166 5.48 19.11 0.79
C ILE A 166 4.29 18.68 -0.07
N LEU A 167 3.29 19.55 -0.12
CA LEU A 167 1.98 19.27 -0.71
C LEU A 167 1.82 19.98 -2.06
N ASP A 168 2.70 19.68 -2.99
CA ASP A 168 2.64 20.12 -4.39
C ASP A 168 2.30 18.93 -5.34
N ASN A 169 2.26 19.21 -6.64
CA ASN A 169 1.95 18.21 -7.66
C ASN A 169 3.16 17.38 -8.12
N GLU A 170 4.34 17.64 -7.57
CA GLU A 170 5.57 16.97 -7.98
C GLU A 170 6.14 16.06 -6.89
N THR A 171 5.70 16.25 -5.63
CA THR A 171 6.32 15.62 -4.48
C THR A 171 5.48 14.45 -3.95
N ILE A 172 6.19 13.38 -3.58
CA ILE A 172 5.68 12.30 -2.74
C ILE A 172 6.41 12.33 -1.41
N ASN A 173 5.66 12.33 -0.30
CA ASN A 173 6.21 12.29 1.06
C ASN A 173 6.24 10.83 1.52
N LEU A 174 7.42 10.33 1.86
CA LEU A 174 7.66 8.95 2.28
C LEU A 174 8.42 8.92 3.62
N PRO A 175 8.18 7.93 4.48
CA PRO A 175 9.00 7.75 5.67
C PRO A 175 10.47 7.56 5.33
N ASN A 176 11.37 8.07 6.15
CA ASN A 176 12.82 7.98 5.98
C ASN A 176 13.44 6.66 6.48
N ASN A 177 12.62 5.63 6.63
CA ASN A 177 13.00 4.30 7.10
C ASN A 177 12.49 3.18 6.19
N GLU A 178 12.93 1.94 6.42
CA GLU A 178 12.45 0.74 5.73
C GLU A 178 12.56 0.80 4.18
N HIS A 179 13.61 1.43 3.67
CA HIS A 179 13.80 1.63 2.23
C HIS A 179 14.26 0.37 1.48
N HIS A 180 14.95 -0.56 2.13
CA HIS A 180 15.37 -1.87 1.57
C HIS A 180 15.84 -1.78 0.10
N GLU A 181 16.84 -0.94 -0.19
CA GLU A 181 17.41 -0.67 -1.53
C GLU A 181 16.47 0.06 -2.51
N GLY A 182 15.37 0.59 -2.02
CA GLY A 182 14.39 1.36 -2.79
C GLY A 182 13.80 2.49 -1.97
N LEU A 183 12.47 2.57 -1.91
CA LEU A 183 11.72 3.55 -1.12
C LEU A 183 10.58 2.86 -0.35
N ASN A 184 10.24 3.38 0.83
CA ASN A 184 9.21 2.83 1.69
C ASN A 184 7.88 2.61 0.93
N ASN A 185 7.29 1.43 1.07
CA ASN A 185 6.06 1.02 0.38
C ASN A 185 4.84 0.88 1.32
N ARG A 186 4.99 1.26 2.60
CA ARG A 186 3.97 1.03 3.63
C ARG A 186 3.13 2.24 3.92
N PHE A 187 3.68 3.43 3.64
CA PHE A 187 3.07 4.72 3.84
C PHE A 187 3.52 5.71 2.77
N ALA A 188 2.59 6.53 2.28
CA ALA A 188 2.90 7.63 1.37
C ALA A 188 1.86 8.75 1.51
N VAL A 189 2.27 10.00 1.34
CA VAL A 189 1.37 11.15 1.19
C VAL A 189 1.73 11.93 -0.06
N THR A 190 0.74 12.18 -0.92
CA THR A 190 0.98 12.90 -2.17
C THR A 190 -0.28 13.57 -2.71
N SER A 191 -0.14 14.39 -3.76
CA SER A 191 -1.27 14.99 -4.46
C SER A 191 -2.14 13.93 -5.15
N TRP A 192 -3.37 14.29 -5.48
CA TRP A 192 -4.29 13.40 -6.20
C TRP A 192 -3.70 12.83 -7.50
N ASN A 193 -3.02 13.67 -8.29
CA ASN A 193 -2.43 13.23 -9.56
C ASN A 193 -1.34 12.19 -9.35
N ASN A 194 -0.40 12.44 -8.46
CA ASN A 194 0.66 11.50 -8.14
C ASN A 194 0.12 10.22 -7.46
N ALA A 195 -0.95 10.33 -6.67
CA ALA A 195 -1.61 9.17 -6.07
C ALA A 195 -2.18 8.23 -7.13
N CYS A 196 -2.75 8.76 -8.21
CA CYS A 196 -3.22 7.95 -9.33
C CYS A 196 -2.07 7.19 -10.01
N ILE A 197 -0.92 7.84 -10.20
CA ILE A 197 0.28 7.18 -10.75
C ILE A 197 0.79 6.11 -9.77
N TYR A 198 0.99 6.49 -8.51
CA TYR A 198 1.50 5.61 -7.46
C TYR A 198 0.66 4.34 -7.28
N ALA A 199 -0.66 4.44 -7.37
CA ALA A 199 -1.56 3.30 -7.19
C ALA A 199 -1.68 2.41 -8.44
N ASN A 200 -1.50 2.94 -9.66
CA ASN A 200 -1.66 2.20 -10.92
C ASN A 200 -0.36 1.53 -11.42
N ARG A 201 0.60 1.25 -10.56
CA ARG A 201 1.93 0.75 -10.93
C ARG A 201 2.01 -0.74 -11.33
N ALA A 202 0.91 -1.44 -11.53
CA ALA A 202 0.93 -2.84 -11.97
C ALA A 202 1.57 -2.99 -13.37
N GLU A 203 1.27 -2.07 -14.29
CA GLU A 203 1.88 -2.05 -15.62
C GLU A 203 3.38 -1.72 -15.54
N ASP A 204 3.74 -0.80 -14.66
CA ASP A 204 5.13 -0.44 -14.38
C ASP A 204 5.91 -1.61 -13.78
N TYR A 205 5.27 -2.47 -12.99
CA TYR A 205 5.89 -3.70 -12.49
C TYR A 205 6.34 -4.59 -13.66
N ILE A 206 5.45 -4.84 -14.63
CA ILE A 206 5.74 -5.67 -15.80
C ILE A 206 6.87 -5.07 -16.65
N GLU A 207 6.89 -3.75 -16.79
CA GLU A 207 7.97 -3.05 -17.50
C GLU A 207 9.30 -3.15 -16.76
N PHE A 208 9.29 -2.86 -15.45
CA PHE A 208 10.50 -2.93 -14.62
C PHE A 208 11.08 -4.35 -14.58
N LYS A 209 10.23 -5.38 -14.61
CA LYS A 209 10.63 -6.78 -14.68
C LYS A 209 11.48 -7.11 -15.90
N LYS A 210 11.26 -6.44 -17.03
CA LYS A 210 12.07 -6.60 -18.25
C LYS A 210 13.49 -6.04 -18.08
N ILE A 211 13.66 -5.08 -17.18
CA ILE A 211 14.96 -4.42 -16.91
C ILE A 211 15.68 -5.11 -15.74
N ARG A 212 14.93 -5.61 -14.76
CA ARG A 212 15.45 -6.21 -13.54
C ARG A 212 14.83 -7.58 -13.32
N CYS A 213 15.67 -8.57 -12.98
CA CYS A 213 15.17 -9.92 -12.68
C CYS A 213 14.46 -9.96 -11.32
N ARG A 214 15.02 -9.32 -10.28
CA ARG A 214 14.45 -9.27 -8.95
C ARG A 214 13.81 -7.92 -8.65
N ILE A 215 12.50 -7.93 -8.37
CA ILE A 215 11.75 -6.74 -7.98
C ILE A 215 11.28 -6.88 -6.54
N THR A 216 11.73 -5.96 -5.69
CA THR A 216 11.12 -5.74 -4.37
C THR A 216 10.08 -4.63 -4.47
N ALA A 217 9.16 -4.57 -3.50
CA ALA A 217 8.16 -3.53 -3.45
C ALA A 217 8.80 -2.14 -3.36
N GLU A 218 9.88 -2.02 -2.60
CA GLU A 218 10.62 -0.79 -2.38
C GLU A 218 11.39 -0.35 -3.65
N ARG A 219 12.03 -1.29 -4.35
CA ARG A 219 12.70 -1.02 -5.64
C ARG A 219 11.71 -0.55 -6.71
N LEU A 220 10.51 -1.14 -6.74
CA LEU A 220 9.47 -0.70 -7.65
C LEU A 220 9.03 0.74 -7.35
N ILE A 221 8.84 1.11 -6.07
CA ILE A 221 8.51 2.50 -5.73
C ILE A 221 9.59 3.46 -6.23
N LYS A 222 10.87 3.12 -6.01
CA LYS A 222 11.98 3.94 -6.52
C LYS A 222 11.93 4.07 -8.05
N TYR A 223 11.69 2.97 -8.77
CA TYR A 223 11.54 3.01 -10.22
C TYR A 223 10.39 3.92 -10.67
N ILE A 224 9.23 3.86 -10.01
CA ILE A 224 8.07 4.73 -10.29
C ILE A 224 8.44 6.21 -10.09
N VAL A 225 9.05 6.52 -8.95
CA VAL A 225 9.46 7.87 -8.61
C VAL A 225 10.43 8.42 -9.68
N ASP A 226 11.43 7.63 -10.06
CA ASP A 226 12.41 8.02 -11.09
C ASP A 226 11.73 8.16 -12.48
N LYS A 227 10.89 7.20 -12.89
CA LYS A 227 10.20 7.18 -14.20
C LYS A 227 9.28 8.39 -14.38
N TYR A 228 8.55 8.75 -13.35
CA TYR A 228 7.59 9.86 -13.40
C TYR A 228 8.16 11.19 -12.86
N SER A 229 9.47 11.23 -12.62
CA SER A 229 10.21 12.42 -12.16
C SER A 229 9.60 13.06 -10.90
N MET A 230 9.10 12.22 -9.99
CA MET A 230 8.58 12.70 -8.71
C MET A 230 9.74 13.08 -7.78
N LYS A 231 9.56 14.14 -7.00
CA LYS A 231 10.48 14.51 -5.92
C LYS A 231 10.10 13.73 -4.66
N VAL A 232 11.10 13.22 -3.96
CA VAL A 232 10.88 12.56 -2.66
C VAL A 232 11.17 13.55 -1.53
N ASN A 233 10.18 13.74 -0.66
CA ASN A 233 10.36 14.37 0.63
C ASN A 233 10.37 13.28 1.70
N GLU A 234 11.53 13.04 2.30
CA GLU A 234 11.67 12.08 3.39
C GLU A 234 11.17 12.70 4.69
N ILE A 235 10.21 12.04 5.32
CA ILE A 235 9.59 12.46 6.58
C ILE A 235 9.97 11.52 7.71
N LYS A 236 10.10 12.05 8.92
CA LYS A 236 10.22 11.22 10.13
C LYS A 236 8.83 10.75 10.53
N PHE A 237 8.56 9.48 10.36
CA PHE A 237 7.31 8.84 10.76
C PHE A 237 7.56 7.36 11.04
N ASN A 238 7.66 7.03 12.33
CA ASN A 238 8.06 5.71 12.80
C ASN A 238 6.84 4.81 13.04
N PHE A 239 6.95 3.59 12.56
CA PHE A 239 5.97 2.53 12.73
C PHE A 239 6.64 1.16 12.53
N ASP A 240 6.00 0.10 13.01
CA ASP A 240 6.39 -1.28 12.77
C ASP A 240 5.25 -2.08 12.12
N ILE A 241 5.58 -3.08 11.29
CA ILE A 241 4.60 -4.05 10.82
C ILE A 241 4.38 -5.09 11.89
N ILE A 242 3.16 -5.17 12.38
CA ILE A 242 2.76 -6.21 13.33
C ILE A 242 2.26 -7.42 12.56
N ARG A 243 2.94 -8.53 12.75
CA ARG A 243 2.59 -9.81 12.10
C ARG A 243 1.81 -10.70 13.07
N PRO A 244 0.90 -11.54 12.54
CA PRO A 244 0.17 -12.52 13.36
C PRO A 244 1.10 -13.48 14.08
#